data_b11fb8ba901fd09581d62190db5fb214
#
_entry.id   b11fb8ba901fd09581d62190db5fb214
#
_cell.length_a   1.000
_cell.length_b   1.000
_cell.length_c   1.000
_cell.angle_alpha   90.00
_cell.angle_beta   90.00
_cell.angle_gamma   90.00
#
_symmetry.space_group_name_H-M   'P 1'
#
loop_
_entity.id
_entity.type
_entity.pdbx_description
1 polymer ?
#
loop_
_entity_poly.entity_id
_entity_poly.type
_entity_poly.pdbx_seq_one_letter_code
_entity_poly.pdbx_strand_id
1 'polypeptide(L)'
;TRRGIKSIVCMPDGAPIMKVENTKSLGAEVCLVPGTYDDAHDKAVELQAETGMTFIHPYDDEQVIAGQGTIGLEILDQLPDLDAVIVPVGGGGLISGVAFAIKSLRPEVKVYGVQAEGAPSMYRSLHEHKYQTLKNVATFADGIQVKTPGELTYQLCEEYVDDIVTVSEDETAAAILSLMENQKLVAEGAGAVPVAAALFHKLPIEGKKVV
;
A
#
# COMPACT_ATOMS: atom_id res chain seq x y z
N THR A 1 9.89 19.79 0.07
CA THR A 1 10.86 20.71 0.67
C THR A 1 12.14 20.87 -0.13
N ARG A 2 12.76 19.80 -0.71
CA ARG A 2 14.00 19.94 -1.54
C ARG A 2 13.87 20.97 -2.70
N ARG A 3 12.65 21.19 -3.22
CA ARG A 3 12.35 22.17 -4.27
C ARG A 3 11.81 23.50 -3.75
N GLY A 4 11.95 23.79 -2.44
CA GLY A 4 11.43 25.00 -1.81
C GLY A 4 9.90 25.02 -1.63
N ILE A 5 9.20 23.91 -1.88
CA ILE A 5 7.75 23.83 -1.71
C ILE A 5 7.44 23.62 -0.22
N LYS A 6 6.60 24.50 0.35
CA LYS A 6 6.08 24.33 1.70
C LYS A 6 5.14 23.11 1.73
N SER A 7 5.33 22.23 2.71
CA SER A 7 4.49 21.05 2.90
C SER A 7 4.10 20.90 4.37
N ILE A 8 2.86 20.49 4.60
CA ILE A 8 2.30 20.14 5.91
C ILE A 8 1.90 18.67 5.82
N VAL A 9 2.33 17.86 6.79
CA VAL A 9 1.97 16.44 6.86
C VAL A 9 1.14 16.20 8.10
N CYS A 10 -0.13 15.85 7.96
CA CYS A 10 -1.01 15.46 9.05
C CYS A 10 -0.78 13.98 9.37
N MET A 11 -0.61 13.68 10.64
CA MET A 11 -0.40 12.31 11.13
C MET A 11 -1.19 12.12 12.44
N PRO A 12 -1.67 10.89 12.72
CA PRO A 12 -2.16 10.56 14.06
C PRO A 12 -1.09 10.84 15.12
N ASP A 13 -1.50 11.25 16.30
CA ASP A 13 -0.57 11.50 17.43
C ASP A 13 0.15 10.23 17.92
N GLY A 14 -0.43 9.05 17.65
CA GLY A 14 0.19 7.74 17.85
C GLY A 14 1.15 7.29 16.73
N ALA A 15 1.46 8.13 15.74
CA ALA A 15 2.40 7.77 14.66
C ALA A 15 3.81 7.47 15.21
N PRO A 16 4.56 6.50 14.61
CA PRO A 16 5.91 6.18 15.03
C PRO A 16 6.81 7.42 15.10
N ILE A 17 7.50 7.60 16.22
CA ILE A 17 8.36 8.78 16.48
C ILE A 17 9.36 9.01 15.34
N MET A 18 9.92 7.93 14.79
CA MET A 18 10.87 8.01 13.67
C MET A 18 10.24 8.60 12.40
N LYS A 19 8.96 8.30 12.11
CA LYS A 19 8.24 8.88 10.96
C LYS A 19 8.07 10.39 11.17
N VAL A 20 7.68 10.80 12.38
CA VAL A 20 7.50 12.21 12.74
C VAL A 20 8.81 12.99 12.62
N GLU A 21 9.87 12.50 13.26
CA GLU A 21 11.17 13.19 13.30
C GLU A 21 11.85 13.23 11.92
N ASN A 22 11.78 12.14 11.15
CA ASN A 22 12.30 12.13 9.78
C ASN A 22 11.55 13.14 8.88
N THR A 23 10.23 13.23 9.01
CA THR A 23 9.43 14.19 8.24
C THR A 23 9.83 15.64 8.57
N LYS A 24 9.98 15.95 9.86
CA LYS A 24 10.47 17.26 10.32
C LYS A 24 11.89 17.55 9.81
N SER A 25 12.80 16.58 9.90
CA SER A 25 14.19 16.74 9.48
C SER A 25 14.32 17.06 7.98
N LEU A 26 13.37 16.62 7.17
CA LEU A 26 13.27 16.95 5.74
C LEU A 26 12.68 18.34 5.48
N GLY A 27 12.31 19.09 6.53
CA GLY A 27 11.82 20.46 6.46
C GLY A 27 10.31 20.58 6.21
N ALA A 28 9.54 19.50 6.38
CA ALA A 28 8.09 19.57 6.38
C ALA A 28 7.55 20.00 7.75
N GLU A 29 6.45 20.73 7.76
CA GLU A 29 5.66 20.97 8.96
C GLU A 29 4.86 19.69 9.28
N VAL A 30 4.85 19.28 10.54
CA VAL A 30 4.08 18.10 10.99
C VAL A 30 2.94 18.56 11.88
N CYS A 31 1.71 18.21 11.50
CA CYS A 31 0.50 18.39 12.27
C CYS A 31 0.10 17.05 12.89
N LEU A 32 0.32 16.89 14.19
CA LEU A 32 -0.14 15.71 14.94
C LEU A 32 -1.59 15.89 15.34
N VAL A 33 -2.43 14.90 15.01
CA VAL A 33 -3.88 14.93 15.23
C VAL A 33 -4.23 13.80 16.20
N PRO A 34 -4.92 14.08 17.32
CA PRO A 34 -5.42 13.03 18.20
C PRO A 34 -6.39 12.12 17.48
N GLY A 35 -6.15 10.80 17.54
CA GLY A 35 -7.07 9.80 16.97
C GLY A 35 -6.42 8.90 15.91
N THR A 36 -7.14 8.66 14.83
CA THR A 36 -6.82 7.69 13.78
C THR A 36 -6.29 8.36 12.51
N TYR A 37 -6.02 7.54 11.48
CA TYR A 37 -5.73 8.04 10.15
C TYR A 37 -6.86 8.92 9.59
N ASP A 38 -8.13 8.52 9.84
CA ASP A 38 -9.29 9.25 9.32
C ASP A 38 -9.36 10.67 9.93
N ASP A 39 -9.05 10.82 11.23
CA ASP A 39 -8.99 12.13 11.90
C ASP A 39 -7.87 13.01 11.32
N ALA A 40 -6.72 12.42 11.02
CA ALA A 40 -5.61 13.13 10.39
C ALA A 40 -5.93 13.54 8.94
N HIS A 41 -6.67 12.71 8.21
CA HIS A 41 -7.17 13.01 6.87
C HIS A 41 -8.13 14.21 6.91
N ASP A 42 -9.12 14.18 7.79
CA ASP A 42 -10.11 15.26 7.93
C ASP A 42 -9.43 16.59 8.29
N LYS A 43 -8.41 16.55 9.15
CA LYS A 43 -7.61 17.74 9.46
C LYS A 43 -6.83 18.25 8.26
N ALA A 44 -6.32 17.38 7.40
CA ALA A 44 -5.64 17.80 6.18
C ALA A 44 -6.61 18.48 5.18
N VAL A 45 -7.83 17.97 5.06
CA VAL A 45 -8.89 18.59 4.25
C VAL A 45 -9.30 19.96 4.82
N GLU A 46 -9.45 20.09 6.14
CA GLU A 46 -9.68 21.37 6.80
C GLU A 46 -8.57 22.39 6.47
N LEU A 47 -7.30 21.99 6.62
CA LEU A 47 -6.15 22.84 6.30
C LEU A 47 -6.10 23.24 4.83
N GLN A 48 -6.50 22.36 3.92
CA GLN A 48 -6.65 22.70 2.50
C GLN A 48 -7.66 23.85 2.32
N ALA A 49 -8.83 23.74 2.96
CA ALA A 49 -9.87 24.76 2.85
C ALA A 49 -9.42 26.12 3.44
N GLU A 50 -8.68 26.10 4.56
CA GLU A 50 -8.20 27.28 5.23
C GLU A 50 -7.05 27.99 4.51
N THR A 51 -6.13 27.21 3.94
CA THR A 51 -4.84 27.73 3.41
C THR A 51 -4.79 27.82 1.91
N GLY A 52 -5.70 27.15 1.19
CA GLY A 52 -5.65 26.99 -0.26
C GLY A 52 -4.51 26.10 -0.76
N MET A 53 -3.81 25.37 0.12
CA MET A 53 -2.77 24.41 -0.28
C MET A 53 -3.39 23.23 -1.01
N THR A 54 -2.66 22.66 -1.97
CA THR A 54 -3.10 21.45 -2.66
C THR A 54 -3.04 20.26 -1.72
N PHE A 55 -4.17 19.58 -1.56
CA PHE A 55 -4.21 18.30 -0.87
C PHE A 55 -3.72 17.19 -1.80
N ILE A 56 -2.79 16.38 -1.32
CA ILE A 56 -2.30 15.19 -2.03
C ILE A 56 -2.84 13.97 -1.30
N HIS A 57 -3.79 13.28 -1.95
CA HIS A 57 -4.35 12.06 -1.36
C HIS A 57 -3.28 10.96 -1.36
N PRO A 58 -3.11 10.18 -0.28
CA PRO A 58 -2.02 9.22 -0.17
C PRO A 58 -2.11 8.01 -1.12
N TYR A 59 -3.29 7.72 -1.68
CA TYR A 59 -3.48 6.58 -2.59
C TYR A 59 -4.59 6.78 -3.64
N ASP A 60 -5.63 7.57 -3.39
CA ASP A 60 -6.80 7.71 -4.26
C ASP A 60 -6.71 8.98 -5.12
N ASP A 61 -5.64 9.07 -5.90
CA ASP A 61 -5.33 10.20 -6.79
C ASP A 61 -4.62 9.69 -8.04
N GLU A 62 -5.08 10.10 -9.22
CA GLU A 62 -4.55 9.64 -10.52
C GLU A 62 -3.04 9.87 -10.65
N GLN A 63 -2.53 11.01 -10.19
CA GLN A 63 -1.11 11.34 -10.31
C GLN A 63 -0.26 10.53 -9.31
N VAL A 64 -0.79 10.27 -8.11
CA VAL A 64 -0.15 9.40 -7.13
C VAL A 64 -0.10 7.97 -7.66
N ILE A 65 -1.22 7.45 -8.18
CA ILE A 65 -1.30 6.12 -8.80
C ILE A 65 -0.33 6.01 -9.98
N ALA A 66 -0.28 7.01 -10.86
CA ALA A 66 0.66 7.03 -11.98
C ALA A 66 2.12 7.02 -11.51
N GLY A 67 2.43 7.74 -10.42
CA GLY A 67 3.75 7.69 -9.78
C GLY A 67 4.11 6.29 -9.29
N GLN A 68 3.17 5.57 -8.69
CA GLN A 68 3.38 4.18 -8.27
C GLN A 68 3.54 3.22 -9.45
N GLY A 69 2.90 3.52 -10.59
CA GLY A 69 3.03 2.75 -11.83
C GLY A 69 4.46 2.67 -12.35
N THR A 70 5.33 3.64 -12.04
CA THR A 70 6.75 3.61 -12.43
C THR A 70 7.48 2.38 -11.90
N ILE A 71 7.06 1.86 -10.74
CA ILE A 71 7.59 0.61 -10.16
C ILE A 71 7.32 -0.57 -11.09
N GLY A 72 6.10 -0.66 -11.64
CA GLY A 72 5.75 -1.71 -12.62
C GLY A 72 6.61 -1.65 -13.88
N LEU A 73 6.90 -0.44 -14.38
CA LEU A 73 7.78 -0.24 -15.53
C LEU A 73 9.22 -0.70 -15.23
N GLU A 74 9.77 -0.32 -14.07
CA GLU A 74 11.12 -0.71 -13.65
C GLU A 74 11.22 -2.23 -13.43
N ILE A 75 10.20 -2.88 -12.87
CA ILE A 75 10.14 -4.34 -12.71
C ILE A 75 10.21 -5.03 -14.07
N LEU A 76 9.42 -4.59 -15.05
CA LEU A 76 9.41 -5.18 -16.40
C LEU A 76 10.74 -4.99 -17.13
N ASP A 77 11.43 -3.87 -16.90
CA ASP A 77 12.77 -3.62 -17.46
C ASP A 77 13.83 -4.53 -16.82
N GLN A 78 13.78 -4.69 -15.51
CA GLN A 78 14.76 -5.49 -14.75
C GLN A 78 14.55 -7.00 -14.89
N LEU A 79 13.30 -7.46 -15.05
CA LEU A 79 12.93 -8.87 -15.21
C LEU A 79 11.96 -9.07 -16.38
N PRO A 80 12.46 -9.07 -17.64
CA PRO A 80 11.61 -9.15 -18.82
C PRO A 80 10.78 -10.44 -18.96
N ASP A 81 11.19 -11.51 -18.30
CA ASP A 81 10.53 -12.82 -18.32
C ASP A 81 9.74 -13.12 -17.02
N LEU A 82 9.24 -12.06 -16.40
CA LEU A 82 8.39 -12.10 -15.21
C LEU A 82 7.07 -12.85 -15.47
N ASP A 83 6.68 -13.71 -14.54
CA ASP A 83 5.39 -14.41 -14.57
C ASP A 83 4.33 -13.72 -13.67
N ALA A 84 4.74 -13.21 -12.51
CA ALA A 84 3.83 -12.57 -11.57
C ALA A 84 4.50 -11.54 -10.67
N VAL A 85 3.69 -10.57 -10.19
CA VAL A 85 4.07 -9.68 -9.08
C VAL A 85 3.10 -9.85 -7.92
N ILE A 86 3.62 -9.69 -6.70
CA ILE A 86 2.82 -9.72 -5.47
C ILE A 86 3.01 -8.40 -4.74
N VAL A 87 1.92 -7.68 -4.51
CA VAL A 87 1.94 -6.30 -4.03
C VAL A 87 1.16 -6.18 -2.71
N PRO A 88 1.71 -5.51 -1.68
CA PRO A 88 0.95 -5.24 -0.46
C PRO A 88 -0.16 -4.22 -0.74
N VAL A 89 -1.32 -4.40 -0.11
CA VAL A 89 -2.49 -3.58 -0.36
C VAL A 89 -3.03 -2.97 0.93
N GLY A 90 -2.96 -1.65 1.03
CA GLY A 90 -3.73 -0.86 2.00
C GLY A 90 -4.94 -0.23 1.31
N GLY A 91 -4.89 1.06 1.00
CA GLY A 91 -5.91 1.78 0.24
C GLY A 91 -5.93 1.52 -1.27
N GLY A 92 -4.94 0.79 -1.80
CA GLY A 92 -4.89 0.33 -3.20
C GLY A 92 -4.01 1.14 -4.15
N GLY A 93 -3.43 2.29 -3.74
CA GLY A 93 -2.67 3.16 -4.65
C GLY A 93 -1.48 2.49 -5.32
N LEU A 94 -0.66 1.77 -4.55
CA LEU A 94 0.51 1.06 -5.07
C LEU A 94 0.12 -0.01 -6.08
N ILE A 95 -0.78 -0.92 -5.69
CA ILE A 95 -1.17 -2.03 -6.58
C ILE A 95 -1.89 -1.54 -7.82
N SER A 96 -2.72 -0.50 -7.72
CA SER A 96 -3.41 0.10 -8.88
C SER A 96 -2.42 0.61 -9.92
N GLY A 97 -1.40 1.37 -9.49
CA GLY A 97 -0.38 1.87 -10.40
C GLY A 97 0.47 0.76 -11.02
N VAL A 98 0.95 -0.18 -10.20
CA VAL A 98 1.75 -1.34 -10.66
C VAL A 98 0.95 -2.20 -11.62
N ALA A 99 -0.31 -2.55 -11.26
CA ALA A 99 -1.17 -3.38 -12.09
C ALA A 99 -1.50 -2.72 -13.42
N PHE A 100 -1.89 -1.44 -13.42
CA PHE A 100 -2.16 -0.70 -14.64
C PHE A 100 -0.94 -0.69 -15.58
N ALA A 101 0.26 -0.38 -15.07
CA ALA A 101 1.48 -0.34 -15.87
C ALA A 101 1.83 -1.72 -16.44
N ILE A 102 1.79 -2.77 -15.63
CA ILE A 102 2.10 -4.13 -16.05
C ILE A 102 1.07 -4.64 -17.07
N LYS A 103 -0.22 -4.55 -16.77
CA LYS A 103 -1.28 -5.06 -17.65
C LYS A 103 -1.37 -4.32 -18.96
N SER A 104 -1.01 -3.04 -19.01
CA SER A 104 -0.96 -2.26 -20.25
C SER A 104 0.15 -2.73 -21.20
N LEU A 105 1.27 -3.25 -20.68
CA LEU A 105 2.43 -3.65 -21.48
C LEU A 105 2.57 -5.17 -21.63
N ARG A 106 2.21 -5.92 -20.59
CA ARG A 106 2.35 -7.37 -20.48
C ARG A 106 1.10 -7.95 -19.80
N PRO A 107 -0.05 -8.01 -20.50
CA PRO A 107 -1.32 -8.44 -19.91
C PRO A 107 -1.32 -9.89 -19.41
N GLU A 108 -0.40 -10.73 -19.87
CA GLU A 108 -0.22 -12.11 -19.43
C GLU A 108 0.42 -12.23 -18.04
N VAL A 109 1.17 -11.22 -17.58
CA VAL A 109 1.80 -11.22 -16.25
C VAL A 109 0.73 -11.08 -15.19
N LYS A 110 0.77 -11.96 -14.19
CA LYS A 110 -0.20 -11.94 -13.10
C LYS A 110 0.13 -10.88 -12.05
N VAL A 111 -0.89 -10.19 -11.57
CA VAL A 111 -0.77 -9.21 -10.49
C VAL A 111 -1.64 -9.63 -9.32
N TYR A 112 -0.99 -9.96 -8.20
CA TYR A 112 -1.64 -10.39 -6.98
C TYR A 112 -1.51 -9.35 -5.88
N GLY A 113 -2.59 -9.12 -5.16
CA GLY A 113 -2.57 -8.30 -3.95
C GLY A 113 -2.51 -9.12 -2.68
N VAL A 114 -1.94 -8.54 -1.61
CA VAL A 114 -1.96 -9.16 -0.28
C VAL A 114 -2.36 -8.14 0.77
N GLN A 115 -3.34 -8.50 1.59
CA GLN A 115 -3.75 -7.73 2.76
C GLN A 115 -3.52 -8.52 4.06
N ALA A 116 -3.39 -7.81 5.17
CA ALA A 116 -3.45 -8.45 6.48
C ALA A 116 -4.91 -8.87 6.78
N GLU A 117 -5.10 -10.04 7.37
CA GLU A 117 -6.43 -10.54 7.79
C GLU A 117 -7.16 -9.56 8.73
N GLY A 118 -6.40 -8.78 9.50
CA GLY A 118 -6.95 -7.75 10.38
C GLY A 118 -7.38 -6.45 9.69
N ALA A 119 -7.08 -6.27 8.37
CA ALA A 119 -7.44 -5.08 7.61
C ALA A 119 -7.80 -5.41 6.13
N PRO A 120 -8.73 -6.34 5.86
CA PRO A 120 -8.98 -6.87 4.52
C PRO A 120 -10.02 -6.05 3.73
N SER A 121 -9.89 -4.72 3.69
CA SER A 121 -10.92 -3.85 3.10
C SER A 121 -11.06 -4.03 1.58
N MET A 122 -9.96 -4.05 0.83
CA MET A 122 -9.96 -4.27 -0.61
C MET A 122 -10.32 -5.72 -0.96
N TYR A 123 -9.77 -6.69 -0.22
CA TYR A 123 -10.09 -8.10 -0.36
C TYR A 123 -11.60 -8.35 -0.30
N ARG A 124 -12.27 -7.86 0.76
CA ARG A 124 -13.71 -8.00 0.90
C ARG A 124 -14.48 -7.27 -0.19
N SER A 125 -14.05 -6.04 -0.53
CA SER A 125 -14.72 -5.24 -1.55
C SER A 125 -14.74 -5.95 -2.90
N LEU A 126 -13.63 -6.56 -3.32
CA LEU A 126 -13.53 -7.27 -4.59
C LEU A 126 -14.27 -8.60 -4.57
N HIS A 127 -14.09 -9.43 -3.54
CA HIS A 127 -14.70 -10.76 -3.47
C HIS A 127 -16.23 -10.71 -3.28
N GLU A 128 -16.74 -9.68 -2.62
CA GLU A 128 -18.17 -9.46 -2.46
C GLU A 128 -18.78 -8.56 -3.55
N HIS A 129 -17.95 -8.11 -4.52
CA HIS A 129 -18.35 -7.16 -5.57
C HIS A 129 -19.11 -5.95 -5.02
N LYS A 130 -18.63 -5.44 -3.91
CA LYS A 130 -19.26 -4.33 -3.20
C LYS A 130 -18.21 -3.51 -2.45
N TYR A 131 -18.05 -2.26 -2.85
CA TYR A 131 -17.22 -1.30 -2.13
C TYR A 131 -17.63 -1.22 -0.65
N GLN A 132 -16.67 -1.42 0.26
CA GLN A 132 -16.94 -1.56 1.69
C GLN A 132 -15.97 -0.78 2.56
N THR A 133 -16.51 -0.23 3.64
CA THR A 133 -15.74 0.33 4.75
C THR A 133 -15.80 -0.63 5.94
N LEU A 134 -14.67 -1.03 6.46
CA LEU A 134 -14.58 -1.88 7.64
C LEU A 134 -14.87 -1.07 8.92
N LYS A 135 -15.57 -1.66 9.87
CA LYS A 135 -15.83 -1.02 11.16
C LYS A 135 -14.55 -0.83 11.98
N ASN A 136 -13.74 -1.86 12.03
CA ASN A 136 -12.48 -1.89 12.76
C ASN A 136 -11.41 -2.56 11.92
N VAL A 137 -10.17 -2.13 12.11
CA VAL A 137 -8.96 -2.74 11.56
C VAL A 137 -7.92 -2.88 12.66
N ALA A 138 -7.19 -3.99 12.67
CA ALA A 138 -6.13 -4.24 13.64
C ALA A 138 -5.06 -5.13 13.00
N THR A 139 -3.87 -4.59 12.79
CA THR A 139 -2.68 -5.31 12.31
C THR A 139 -1.43 -4.55 12.72
N PHE A 140 -0.33 -5.25 12.98
CA PHE A 140 0.96 -4.58 13.16
C PHE A 140 1.59 -4.12 11.82
N ALA A 141 1.06 -4.59 10.68
CA ALA A 141 1.41 -4.06 9.37
C ALA A 141 0.76 -2.67 9.15
N ASP A 142 1.20 -1.68 9.94
CA ASP A 142 0.60 -0.34 10.03
C ASP A 142 0.51 0.39 8.70
N GLY A 143 1.47 0.16 7.79
CA GLY A 143 1.50 0.75 6.46
C GLY A 143 0.34 0.34 5.54
N ILE A 144 -0.38 -0.74 5.86
CA ILE A 144 -1.54 -1.22 5.11
C ILE A 144 -2.82 -1.30 5.96
N GLN A 145 -2.83 -0.71 7.15
CA GLN A 145 -3.97 -0.70 8.07
C GLN A 145 -5.03 0.32 7.63
N VAL A 146 -5.78 0.01 6.59
CA VAL A 146 -6.74 0.92 5.97
C VAL A 146 -8.16 0.35 6.06
N LYS A 147 -9.11 1.15 6.58
CA LYS A 147 -10.52 0.77 6.71
C LYS A 147 -11.29 0.78 5.40
N THR A 148 -10.96 1.74 4.53
CA THR A 148 -11.72 2.00 3.30
C THR A 148 -10.75 2.05 2.12
N PRO A 149 -10.91 1.24 1.07
CA PRO A 149 -10.16 1.43 -0.18
C PRO A 149 -10.46 2.81 -0.78
N GLY A 150 -9.62 3.27 -1.69
CA GLY A 150 -10.01 4.42 -2.54
C GLY A 150 -11.11 4.00 -3.52
N GLU A 151 -11.94 4.94 -3.95
CA GLU A 151 -12.97 4.66 -4.97
C GLU A 151 -12.33 4.35 -6.32
N LEU A 152 -11.37 5.18 -6.74
CA LEU A 152 -10.62 4.97 -7.98
C LEU A 152 -9.74 3.72 -7.88
N THR A 153 -9.05 3.51 -6.76
CA THR A 153 -8.20 2.32 -6.59
C THR A 153 -9.00 1.03 -6.56
N TYR A 154 -10.22 1.03 -6.01
CA TYR A 154 -11.12 -0.12 -6.08
C TYR A 154 -11.47 -0.48 -7.53
N GLN A 155 -11.86 0.51 -8.35
CA GLN A 155 -12.17 0.29 -9.77
C GLN A 155 -10.97 -0.25 -10.55
N LEU A 156 -9.78 0.32 -10.33
CA LEU A 156 -8.56 -0.15 -10.97
C LEU A 156 -8.16 -1.55 -10.52
N CYS A 157 -8.35 -1.89 -9.25
CA CYS A 157 -8.10 -3.24 -8.76
C CYS A 157 -9.09 -4.24 -9.36
N GLU A 158 -10.37 -3.90 -9.49
CA GLU A 158 -11.39 -4.75 -10.12
C GLU A 158 -11.05 -5.04 -11.59
N GLU A 159 -10.44 -4.09 -12.29
CA GLU A 159 -10.10 -4.22 -13.71
C GLU A 159 -8.75 -4.91 -13.96
N TYR A 160 -7.72 -4.60 -13.15
CA TYR A 160 -6.33 -4.97 -13.48
C TYR A 160 -5.69 -5.98 -12.52
N VAL A 161 -6.25 -6.26 -11.36
CA VAL A 161 -5.69 -7.21 -10.39
C VAL A 161 -6.31 -8.59 -10.58
N ASP A 162 -5.46 -9.61 -10.68
CA ASP A 162 -5.93 -10.99 -10.92
C ASP A 162 -6.57 -11.61 -9.67
N ASP A 163 -6.04 -11.34 -8.48
CA ASP A 163 -6.61 -11.79 -7.21
C ASP A 163 -5.99 -11.03 -6.03
N ILE A 164 -6.69 -10.99 -4.90
CA ILE A 164 -6.17 -10.52 -3.62
C ILE A 164 -6.38 -11.60 -2.57
N VAL A 165 -5.31 -11.90 -1.81
CA VAL A 165 -5.35 -12.85 -0.71
C VAL A 165 -5.05 -12.17 0.63
N THR A 166 -5.30 -12.87 1.72
CA THR A 166 -4.97 -12.40 3.06
C THR A 166 -3.95 -13.28 3.75
N VAL A 167 -3.14 -12.67 4.62
CA VAL A 167 -2.18 -13.34 5.49
C VAL A 167 -2.43 -12.96 6.95
N SER A 168 -2.17 -13.90 7.84
CA SER A 168 -2.29 -13.67 9.29
C SER A 168 -1.11 -12.87 9.84
N GLU A 169 -1.25 -12.39 11.08
CA GLU A 169 -0.17 -11.74 11.82
C GLU A 169 1.03 -12.69 12.02
N ASP A 170 0.77 -13.96 12.35
CA ASP A 170 1.82 -14.96 12.53
C ASP A 170 2.56 -15.29 11.23
N GLU A 171 1.86 -15.40 10.11
CA GLU A 171 2.46 -15.59 8.78
C GLU A 171 3.34 -14.39 8.40
N THR A 172 2.87 -13.18 8.69
CA THR A 172 3.64 -11.95 8.45
C THR A 172 4.89 -11.88 9.32
N ALA A 173 4.78 -12.23 10.60
CA ALA A 173 5.92 -12.29 11.52
C ALA A 173 6.96 -13.33 11.07
N ALA A 174 6.52 -14.51 10.64
CA ALA A 174 7.39 -15.54 10.11
C ALA A 174 8.12 -15.07 8.83
N ALA A 175 7.45 -14.31 7.96
CA ALA A 175 8.07 -13.74 6.77
C ALA A 175 9.16 -12.70 7.11
N ILE A 176 8.92 -11.83 8.12
CA ILE A 176 9.94 -10.89 8.61
C ILE A 176 11.18 -11.65 9.11
N LEU A 177 10.99 -12.68 9.94
CA LEU A 177 12.09 -13.50 10.43
C LEU A 177 12.85 -14.18 9.29
N SER A 178 12.14 -14.74 8.31
CA SER A 178 12.75 -15.37 7.15
C SER A 178 13.62 -14.40 6.33
N LEU A 179 13.12 -13.17 6.11
CA LEU A 179 13.89 -12.12 5.44
C LEU A 179 15.15 -11.74 6.23
N MET A 180 15.06 -11.60 7.53
CA MET A 180 16.19 -11.27 8.39
C MET A 180 17.23 -12.41 8.43
N GLU A 181 16.79 -13.64 8.62
CA GLU A 181 17.67 -14.79 8.79
C GLU A 181 18.33 -15.24 7.48
N ASN A 182 17.57 -15.25 6.39
CA ASN A 182 18.05 -15.81 5.12
C ASN A 182 18.58 -14.73 4.16
N GLN A 183 17.99 -13.54 4.14
CA GLN A 183 18.35 -12.48 3.19
C GLN A 183 19.07 -11.29 3.83
N LYS A 184 19.15 -11.22 5.16
CA LYS A 184 19.72 -10.09 5.93
C LYS A 184 18.99 -8.76 5.64
N LEU A 185 17.71 -8.85 5.30
CA LEU A 185 16.82 -7.71 5.05
C LEU A 185 15.93 -7.48 6.25
N VAL A 186 15.75 -6.22 6.62
CA VAL A 186 14.79 -5.80 7.65
C VAL A 186 13.62 -5.14 6.93
N ALA A 187 12.47 -5.81 6.93
CA ALA A 187 11.23 -5.30 6.37
C ALA A 187 10.25 -4.93 7.50
N GLU A 188 9.47 -3.88 7.29
CA GLU A 188 8.28 -3.61 8.11
C GLU A 188 7.15 -4.62 7.79
N GLY A 189 6.11 -4.69 8.62
CA GLY A 189 5.00 -5.62 8.42
C GLY A 189 4.37 -5.51 7.05
N ALA A 190 4.08 -4.29 6.58
CA ALA A 190 3.49 -4.07 5.26
C ALA A 190 4.38 -4.57 4.10
N GLY A 191 5.70 -4.44 4.21
CA GLY A 191 6.63 -4.96 3.21
C GLY A 191 6.80 -6.48 3.25
N ALA A 192 6.44 -7.13 4.36
CA ALA A 192 6.59 -8.57 4.55
C ALA A 192 5.36 -9.39 4.10
N VAL A 193 4.16 -8.80 4.02
CA VAL A 193 2.94 -9.56 3.66
C VAL A 193 3.02 -10.24 2.29
N PRO A 194 3.63 -9.67 1.22
CA PRO A 194 3.79 -10.40 -0.04
C PRO A 194 4.68 -11.64 0.10
N VAL A 195 5.74 -11.53 0.89
CA VAL A 195 6.64 -12.66 1.19
C VAL A 195 5.91 -13.73 2.00
N ALA A 196 5.05 -13.33 2.95
CA ALA A 196 4.21 -14.25 3.69
C ALA A 196 3.27 -15.03 2.76
N ALA A 197 2.59 -14.34 1.83
CA ALA A 197 1.72 -15.01 0.86
C ALA A 197 2.46 -16.05 0.01
N ALA A 198 3.70 -15.76 -0.39
CA ALA A 198 4.55 -16.71 -1.12
C ALA A 198 4.98 -17.89 -0.24
N LEU A 199 5.49 -17.64 0.97
CA LEU A 199 5.99 -18.66 1.89
C LEU A 199 4.91 -19.64 2.34
N PHE A 200 3.69 -19.16 2.54
CA PHE A 200 2.55 -19.95 3.01
C PHE A 200 1.63 -20.44 1.88
N HIS A 201 2.14 -20.41 0.62
CA HIS A 201 1.46 -20.94 -0.56
C HIS A 201 0.04 -20.43 -0.77
N LYS A 202 -0.20 -19.15 -0.47
CA LYS A 202 -1.52 -18.52 -0.65
C LYS A 202 -1.87 -18.27 -2.13
N LEU A 203 -0.88 -18.32 -3.02
CA LEU A 203 -0.99 -17.97 -4.44
C LEU A 203 -0.44 -19.07 -5.34
N PRO A 204 -0.96 -19.23 -6.57
CA PRO A 204 -0.51 -20.26 -7.51
C PRO A 204 0.77 -19.84 -8.26
N ILE A 205 1.85 -19.69 -7.55
CA ILE A 205 3.14 -19.16 -8.04
C ILE A 205 4.27 -20.18 -8.06
N GLU A 206 4.01 -21.46 -7.79
CA GLU A 206 5.02 -22.50 -7.80
C GLU A 206 5.67 -22.63 -9.17
N GLY A 207 7.01 -22.62 -9.21
CA GLY A 207 7.78 -22.69 -10.45
C GLY A 207 7.76 -21.41 -11.31
N LYS A 208 7.21 -20.31 -10.81
CA LYS A 208 7.11 -19.02 -11.49
C LYS A 208 8.22 -18.07 -11.11
N LYS A 209 8.54 -17.14 -12.01
CA LYS A 209 9.39 -15.99 -11.73
C LYS A 209 8.52 -14.88 -11.15
N VAL A 210 8.74 -14.54 -9.88
CA VAL A 210 7.89 -13.66 -9.10
C VAL A 210 8.71 -12.54 -8.47
N VAL A 211 8.14 -11.34 -8.48
CA VAL A 211 8.62 -10.16 -7.76
C VAL A 211 7.61 -9.75 -6.69
#